data_6d80e0688677118cc4e2494bac538eee
#
_entry.id   6d80e0688677118cc4e2494bac538eee
#
_cell.length_a   1.000
_cell.length_b   1.000
_cell.length_c   1.000
_cell.angle_alpha   90.00
_cell.angle_beta   90.00
_cell.angle_gamma   90.00
#
_symmetry.space_group_name_H-M   'P 1'
#
loop_
_entity.id
_entity.type
_entity.pdbx_description
1 polymer ?
#
loop_
_entity_poly.entity_id
_entity_poly.type
_entity_poly.pdbx_seq_one_letter_code
_entity_poly.pdbx_strand_id
1 'polypeptide(L)'
;MKKKILVVVASYYENIARSLLKSAKNKIKNKCSIKVIKVPGAFEIPVTISKNINKYNGFIALGCVIKGQTPHFDFISKATTDALMTLSITYKKPIGNGVITCLNKKQAIARGRKGSEAAEAVLSVISQ
;
A
#
# COMPACT_ATOMS: atom_id res chain seq x y z
N MET A 1 15.76 -18.73 1.69
CA MET A 1 14.61 -18.30 2.51
C MET A 1 13.77 -17.27 1.76
N LYS A 2 12.46 -17.35 1.95
CA LYS A 2 11.57 -16.36 1.34
C LYS A 2 11.72 -15.00 2.00
N LYS A 3 11.64 -13.95 1.21
CA LYS A 3 11.61 -12.59 1.72
C LYS A 3 10.29 -12.34 2.46
N LYS A 4 10.35 -11.49 3.46
CA LYS A 4 9.19 -11.16 4.31
C LYS A 4 8.61 -9.83 3.89
N ILE A 5 7.34 -9.81 3.53
CA ILE A 5 6.63 -8.62 3.08
C ILE A 5 5.51 -8.29 4.06
N LEU A 6 5.43 -7.04 4.47
CA LEU A 6 4.33 -6.53 5.26
C LEU A 6 3.37 -5.77 4.34
N VAL A 7 2.11 -6.20 4.32
CA VAL A 7 1.05 -5.47 3.62
C VAL A 7 0.27 -4.68 4.66
N VAL A 8 0.25 -3.36 4.49
CA VAL A 8 -0.54 -2.47 5.36
C VAL A 8 -1.72 -1.97 4.55
N VAL A 9 -2.91 -2.35 4.94
CA VAL A 9 -4.13 -2.01 4.20
C VAL A 9 -5.05 -1.12 5.03
N ALA A 10 -5.40 0.03 4.45
CA ALA A 10 -6.37 0.95 5.04
C ALA A 10 -7.77 0.49 4.68
N SER A 11 -8.59 0.24 5.69
CA SER A 11 -9.90 -0.39 5.50
C SER A 11 -11.08 0.58 5.46
N TYR A 12 -10.82 1.88 5.34
CA TYR A 12 -11.90 2.88 5.34
C TYR A 12 -13.00 2.54 4.31
N TYR A 13 -12.63 2.15 3.09
CA TYR A 13 -13.55 1.63 2.09
C TYR A 13 -13.33 0.13 2.00
N GLU A 14 -14.08 -0.64 2.79
CA GLU A 14 -13.79 -2.07 2.99
C GLU A 14 -13.76 -2.90 1.72
N ASN A 15 -14.75 -2.74 0.84
CA ASN A 15 -14.81 -3.54 -0.39
C ASN A 15 -13.64 -3.24 -1.32
N ILE A 16 -13.24 -1.98 -1.40
CA ILE A 16 -12.11 -1.56 -2.23
C ILE A 16 -10.81 -2.09 -1.63
N ALA A 17 -10.67 -1.96 -0.31
CA ALA A 17 -9.49 -2.47 0.40
C ALA A 17 -9.34 -3.97 0.20
N ARG A 18 -10.44 -4.72 0.28
CA ARG A 18 -10.43 -6.17 0.10
C ARG A 18 -9.98 -6.55 -1.31
N SER A 19 -10.46 -5.82 -2.32
CA SER A 19 -10.09 -6.05 -3.71
C SER A 19 -8.60 -5.79 -3.93
N LEU A 20 -8.07 -4.69 -3.40
CA LEU A 20 -6.66 -4.37 -3.47
C LEU A 20 -5.80 -5.44 -2.79
N LEU A 21 -6.21 -5.85 -1.60
CA LEU A 21 -5.48 -6.86 -0.83
C LEU A 21 -5.44 -8.20 -1.56
N LYS A 22 -6.58 -8.63 -2.10
CA LYS A 22 -6.65 -9.89 -2.83
C LYS A 22 -5.72 -9.88 -4.03
N SER A 23 -5.74 -8.80 -4.79
CA SER A 23 -4.91 -8.64 -5.98
C SER A 23 -3.41 -8.66 -5.63
N ALA A 24 -3.03 -7.96 -4.56
CA ALA A 24 -1.64 -7.93 -4.11
C ALA A 24 -1.17 -9.31 -3.62
N LYS A 25 -1.97 -9.96 -2.78
CA LYS A 25 -1.62 -11.29 -2.25
C LYS A 25 -1.48 -12.33 -3.35
N ASN A 26 -2.40 -12.32 -4.31
CA ASN A 26 -2.34 -13.29 -5.42
C ASN A 26 -1.06 -13.14 -6.22
N LYS A 27 -0.52 -11.93 -6.33
CA LYS A 27 0.70 -11.69 -7.09
C LYS A 27 1.94 -12.30 -6.43
N ILE A 28 2.02 -12.27 -5.10
CA ILE A 28 3.26 -12.62 -4.38
C ILE A 28 3.17 -13.83 -3.46
N LYS A 29 1.99 -14.44 -3.31
CA LYS A 29 1.75 -15.49 -2.31
C LYS A 29 2.70 -16.69 -2.41
N ASN A 30 3.18 -17.01 -3.61
CA ASN A 30 4.08 -18.13 -3.82
C ASN A 30 5.56 -17.73 -3.81
N LYS A 31 5.85 -16.43 -3.66
CA LYS A 31 7.21 -15.90 -3.77
C LYS A 31 7.72 -15.31 -2.48
N CYS A 32 6.82 -14.87 -1.61
CA CYS A 32 7.17 -14.16 -0.37
C CYS A 32 6.35 -14.66 0.79
N SER A 33 6.89 -14.48 2.00
CA SER A 33 6.13 -14.64 3.22
C SER A 33 5.37 -13.33 3.48
N ILE A 34 4.08 -13.40 3.73
CA ILE A 34 3.20 -12.22 3.80
C ILE A 34 2.59 -12.07 5.19
N LYS A 35 2.69 -10.87 5.75
CA LYS A 35 1.95 -10.48 6.95
C LYS A 35 1.06 -9.31 6.57
N VAL A 36 -0.18 -9.27 7.07
CA VAL A 36 -1.13 -8.20 6.79
C VAL A 36 -1.48 -7.49 8.10
N ILE A 37 -1.42 -6.15 8.07
CA ILE A 37 -1.91 -5.30 9.16
C ILE A 37 -2.95 -4.36 8.59
N LYS A 38 -4.13 -4.31 9.22
CA LYS A 38 -5.18 -3.36 8.85
C LYS A 38 -5.06 -2.10 9.67
N VAL A 39 -5.28 -0.95 9.01
CA VAL A 39 -5.33 0.36 9.66
C VAL A 39 -6.60 1.08 9.23
N PRO A 40 -7.07 2.09 9.99
CA PRO A 40 -8.33 2.76 9.65
C PRO A 40 -8.32 3.51 8.32
N GLY A 41 -7.27 4.27 8.06
CA GLY A 41 -7.19 5.11 6.86
C GLY A 41 -5.79 5.20 6.31
N ALA A 42 -5.68 5.83 5.14
CA ALA A 42 -4.39 5.97 4.46
C ALA A 42 -3.35 6.72 5.31
N PHE A 43 -3.81 7.66 6.12
CA PHE A 43 -2.92 8.47 6.95
C PHE A 43 -2.14 7.64 7.98
N GLU A 44 -2.68 6.48 8.39
CA GLU A 44 -2.02 5.60 9.37
C GLU A 44 -1.05 4.60 8.74
N ILE A 45 -0.98 4.54 7.41
CA ILE A 45 -0.10 3.59 6.73
C ILE A 45 1.38 3.89 6.98
N PRO A 46 1.86 5.13 6.77
CA PRO A 46 3.29 5.39 6.92
C PRO A 46 3.84 5.08 8.30
N VAL A 47 3.14 5.46 9.37
CA VAL A 47 3.63 5.19 10.73
C VAL A 47 3.67 3.70 11.03
N THR A 48 2.71 2.94 10.50
CA THR A 48 2.67 1.49 10.68
C THR A 48 3.89 0.84 10.00
N ILE A 49 4.22 1.28 8.78
CA ILE A 49 5.41 0.81 8.08
C ILE A 49 6.67 1.20 8.88
N SER A 50 6.75 2.45 9.33
CA SER A 50 7.88 2.94 10.09
C SER A 50 8.15 2.09 11.34
N LYS A 51 7.10 1.73 12.06
CA LYS A 51 7.22 0.88 13.26
C LYS A 51 7.76 -0.51 12.95
N ASN A 52 7.57 -0.98 11.74
CA ASN A 52 7.94 -2.33 11.33
C ASN A 52 9.12 -2.35 10.35
N ILE A 53 9.77 -1.22 10.16
CA ILE A 53 10.74 -1.05 9.07
C ILE A 53 11.91 -2.05 9.13
N ASN A 54 12.32 -2.45 10.32
CA ASN A 54 13.45 -3.35 10.49
C ASN A 54 13.05 -4.84 10.51
N LYS A 55 11.75 -5.14 10.44
CA LYS A 55 11.25 -6.50 10.58
C LYS A 55 10.94 -7.17 9.25
N TYR A 56 10.88 -6.42 8.17
CA TYR A 56 10.48 -6.94 6.84
C TYR A 56 11.44 -6.47 5.78
N ASN A 57 11.46 -7.20 4.66
CA ASN A 57 12.31 -6.88 3.52
C ASN A 57 11.66 -5.88 2.57
N GLY A 58 10.35 -5.81 2.58
CA GLY A 58 9.59 -4.89 1.74
C GLY A 58 8.20 -4.70 2.28
N PHE A 59 7.50 -3.72 1.74
CA PHE A 59 6.19 -3.30 2.22
C PHE A 59 5.27 -3.02 1.06
N ILE A 60 3.97 -3.26 1.26
CA ILE A 60 2.94 -2.89 0.29
C ILE A 60 1.92 -2.05 1.03
N ALA A 61 1.71 -0.83 0.56
CA ALA A 61 0.72 0.09 1.12
C ALA A 61 -0.53 0.03 0.24
N LEU A 62 -1.66 -0.32 0.83
CA LEU A 62 -2.92 -0.44 0.11
C LEU A 62 -3.98 0.43 0.77
N GLY A 63 -4.73 1.15 -0.03
CA GLY A 63 -5.83 1.97 0.47
C GLY A 63 -6.45 2.77 -0.65
N CYS A 64 -7.44 3.58 -0.27
CA CYS A 64 -8.15 4.40 -1.24
C CYS A 64 -8.48 5.75 -0.62
N VAL A 65 -8.17 6.81 -1.35
CA VAL A 65 -8.56 8.17 -1.00
C VAL A 65 -9.46 8.68 -2.11
N ILE A 66 -10.68 9.06 -1.77
CA ILE A 66 -11.64 9.57 -2.75
C ILE A 66 -11.84 11.06 -2.52
N LYS A 67 -11.82 11.82 -3.61
CA LYS A 67 -11.97 13.27 -3.55
C LYS A 67 -13.34 13.64 -2.96
N GLY A 68 -13.30 14.52 -1.96
CA GLY A 68 -14.50 15.11 -1.36
C GLY A 68 -14.64 16.57 -1.73
N GLN A 69 -15.46 17.30 -0.95
CA GLN A 69 -15.74 18.71 -1.20
C GLN A 69 -14.68 19.64 -0.59
N THR A 70 -13.78 19.09 0.24
CA THR A 70 -12.74 19.86 0.90
C THR A 70 -11.37 19.48 0.35
N PRO A 71 -10.31 20.27 0.61
CA PRO A 71 -8.96 19.94 0.18
C PRO A 71 -8.32 18.77 0.92
N HIS A 72 -9.05 18.09 1.79
CA HIS A 72 -8.56 16.94 2.56
C HIS A 72 -7.94 15.86 1.66
N PHE A 73 -8.57 15.60 0.52
CA PHE A 73 -8.08 14.64 -0.48
C PHE A 73 -6.62 14.93 -0.87
N ASP A 74 -6.34 16.19 -1.23
CA ASP A 74 -5.01 16.58 -1.68
C ASP A 74 -3.98 16.47 -0.55
N PHE A 75 -4.35 16.90 0.65
CA PHE A 75 -3.46 16.85 1.81
C PHE A 75 -3.10 15.41 2.18
N ILE A 76 -4.10 14.53 2.25
CA ILE A 76 -3.87 13.12 2.63
C ILE A 76 -3.07 12.40 1.54
N SER A 77 -3.43 12.61 0.27
CA SER A 77 -2.76 11.95 -0.85
C SER A 77 -1.29 12.35 -0.90
N LYS A 78 -1.00 13.65 -0.81
CA LYS A 78 0.38 14.13 -0.86
C LYS A 78 1.18 13.68 0.35
N ALA A 79 0.64 13.84 1.56
CA ALA A 79 1.35 13.47 2.78
C ALA A 79 1.67 11.98 2.80
N THR A 80 0.72 11.14 2.41
CA THR A 80 0.92 9.69 2.38
C THR A 80 1.99 9.31 1.35
N THR A 81 1.88 9.84 0.13
CA THR A 81 2.83 9.55 -0.94
C THR A 81 4.25 9.99 -0.57
N ASP A 82 4.38 11.20 -0.06
CA ASP A 82 5.69 11.73 0.33
C ASP A 82 6.33 10.90 1.45
N ALA A 83 5.53 10.52 2.44
CA ALA A 83 6.01 9.73 3.57
C ALA A 83 6.49 8.33 3.12
N LEU A 84 5.73 7.66 2.24
CA LEU A 84 6.12 6.35 1.73
C LEU A 84 7.43 6.44 0.95
N MET A 85 7.58 7.44 0.11
CA MET A 85 8.79 7.63 -0.67
C MET A 85 9.99 7.89 0.24
N THR A 86 9.83 8.76 1.24
CA THR A 86 10.89 9.07 2.20
C THR A 86 11.34 7.82 2.96
N LEU A 87 10.38 7.02 3.43
CA LEU A 87 10.70 5.78 4.14
C LEU A 87 11.48 4.80 3.26
N SER A 88 11.03 4.63 2.01
CA SER A 88 11.67 3.68 1.11
C SER A 88 13.12 4.05 0.80
N ILE A 89 13.39 5.32 0.58
CA ILE A 89 14.72 5.81 0.27
C ILE A 89 15.62 5.78 1.51
N THR A 90 15.09 6.24 2.64
CA THR A 90 15.86 6.32 3.90
C THR A 90 16.34 4.95 4.35
N TYR A 91 15.47 3.94 4.28
CA TYR A 91 15.81 2.60 4.78
C TYR A 91 16.21 1.63 3.67
N LYS A 92 16.21 2.08 2.43
CA LYS A 92 16.61 1.27 1.27
C LYS A 92 15.79 -0.03 1.18
N LYS A 93 14.49 0.08 1.43
CA LYS A 93 13.56 -1.05 1.33
C LYS A 93 12.40 -0.67 0.41
N PRO A 94 11.99 -1.56 -0.49
CA PRO A 94 10.90 -1.22 -1.41
C PRO A 94 9.57 -1.09 -0.68
N ILE A 95 8.81 -0.07 -1.08
CA ILE A 95 7.45 0.12 -0.63
C ILE A 95 6.58 0.25 -1.88
N GLY A 96 5.76 -0.76 -2.14
CA GLY A 96 4.82 -0.72 -3.25
C GLY A 96 3.65 0.19 -2.89
N ASN A 97 3.41 1.21 -3.71
CA ASN A 97 2.33 2.16 -3.46
C ASN A 97 1.05 1.75 -4.19
N GLY A 98 0.17 1.10 -3.44
CA GLY A 98 -1.18 0.75 -3.90
C GLY A 98 -2.25 1.60 -3.23
N VAL A 99 -1.88 2.78 -2.73
CA VAL A 99 -2.85 3.76 -2.24
C VAL A 99 -3.38 4.51 -3.44
N ILE A 100 -4.60 4.15 -3.86
CA ILE A 100 -5.21 4.77 -5.03
C ILE A 100 -5.90 6.06 -4.65
N THR A 101 -5.80 7.05 -5.54
CA THR A 101 -6.44 8.34 -5.37
C THR A 101 -7.44 8.52 -6.50
N CYS A 102 -8.71 8.65 -6.15
CA CYS A 102 -9.80 8.60 -7.12
C CYS A 102 -10.73 9.79 -6.96
N LEU A 103 -11.36 10.19 -8.05
CA LEU A 103 -12.33 11.28 -8.02
C LEU A 103 -13.69 10.80 -7.50
N ASN A 104 -13.98 9.51 -7.66
CA ASN A 104 -15.26 8.93 -7.22
C ASN A 104 -15.10 7.44 -6.94
N LYS A 105 -16.14 6.87 -6.35
CA LYS A 105 -16.15 5.46 -5.94
C LYS A 105 -16.09 4.50 -7.12
N LYS A 106 -16.70 4.87 -8.24
CA LYS A 106 -16.69 4.04 -9.45
C LYS A 106 -15.27 3.84 -9.96
N GLN A 107 -14.46 4.90 -9.97
CA GLN A 107 -13.05 4.79 -10.35
C GLN A 107 -12.30 3.86 -9.40
N ALA A 108 -12.57 3.98 -8.10
CA ALA A 108 -11.90 3.17 -7.09
C ALA A 108 -12.20 1.68 -7.29
N ILE A 109 -13.45 1.34 -7.52
CA ILE A 109 -13.85 -0.05 -7.76
C ILE A 109 -13.14 -0.62 -8.98
N ALA A 110 -12.96 0.19 -10.03
CA ALA A 110 -12.33 -0.25 -11.27
C ALA A 110 -10.81 -0.46 -11.15
N ARG A 111 -10.20 0.00 -10.05
CA ARG A 111 -8.73 0.00 -9.90
C ARG A 111 -8.20 -1.06 -8.93
N GLY A 112 -8.94 -2.12 -8.68
CA GLY A 112 -8.50 -3.19 -7.77
C GLY A 112 -7.16 -3.81 -8.17
N ARG A 113 -6.80 -3.79 -9.45
CA ARG A 113 -5.53 -4.32 -9.96
C ARG A 113 -4.30 -3.54 -9.48
N LYS A 114 -4.49 -2.34 -8.92
CA LYS A 114 -3.36 -1.58 -8.37
C LYS A 114 -2.65 -2.32 -7.24
N GLY A 115 -3.36 -3.19 -6.52
CA GLY A 115 -2.71 -4.05 -5.53
C GLY A 115 -1.66 -4.95 -6.15
N SER A 116 -1.99 -5.58 -7.28
CA SER A 116 -1.06 -6.41 -8.04
C SER A 116 0.12 -5.59 -8.55
N GLU A 117 -0.12 -4.38 -9.05
CA GLU A 117 0.95 -3.52 -9.54
C GLU A 117 1.90 -3.10 -8.42
N ALA A 118 1.36 -2.78 -7.25
CA ALA A 118 2.19 -2.43 -6.08
C ALA A 118 3.05 -3.61 -5.65
N ALA A 119 2.49 -4.82 -5.65
CA ALA A 119 3.22 -6.03 -5.31
C ALA A 119 4.33 -6.30 -6.33
N GLU A 120 4.05 -6.11 -7.62
CA GLU A 120 5.05 -6.27 -8.68
C GLU A 120 6.21 -5.30 -8.49
N ALA A 121 5.92 -4.06 -8.12
CA ALA A 121 6.95 -3.05 -7.87
C ALA A 121 7.89 -3.51 -6.75
N VAL A 122 7.35 -4.06 -5.67
CA VAL A 122 8.17 -4.57 -4.57
C VAL A 122 9.05 -5.73 -5.02
N LEU A 123 8.48 -6.67 -5.77
CA LEU A 123 9.23 -7.82 -6.27
C LEU A 123 10.39 -7.38 -7.16
N SER A 124 10.17 -6.38 -8.01
CA SER A 124 11.20 -5.91 -8.93
C SER A 124 12.41 -5.33 -8.20
N VAL A 125 12.19 -4.65 -7.08
CA VAL A 125 13.28 -4.06 -6.29
C VAL A 125 13.97 -5.12 -5.43
N ILE A 126 13.20 -6.03 -4.83
CA ILE A 126 13.76 -7.09 -3.99
C ILE A 126 14.67 -8.01 -4.78
N SER A 127 14.37 -8.25 -6.06
CA SER A 127 15.14 -9.15 -6.90
C SER A 127 16.40 -8.53 -7.50
N GLN A 128 16.65 -7.27 -7.24
CA GLN A 128 17.89 -6.61 -7.70
C GLN A 128 19.12 -7.16 -6.99
#